data_066b5e7ab528a7ea6a1a047716f52969
#
_entry.id   066b5e7ab528a7ea6a1a047716f52969
#
_cell.length_a   1.000
_cell.length_b   1.000
_cell.length_c   1.000
_cell.angle_alpha   90.00
_cell.angle_beta   90.00
_cell.angle_gamma   90.00
#
_symmetry.space_group_name_H-M   'P 1'
#
loop_
_entity.id
_entity.type
_entity.pdbx_description
1 polymer ?
#
loop_
_entity_poly.entity_id
_entity_poly.type
_entity_poly.pdbx_seq_one_letter_code
_entity_poly.pdbx_strand_id
1 'polypeptide(L)'
;MYKRQVSKHLPRLIRAIKKEGLNVIWSCDPCHGNTIKAATGFKTRPFNSVLKEVKNVFACHQSEGSYAGGLHIEMTGQNVTECIGGAQKISEKDLSSRYHTHCDPRLNGNQALELAFLISDEIKKNSSYSKNANRAAS
;
A
#
# COMPACT_ATOMS: atom_id res chain seq x y z
N MET A 1 -0.19 0.22 -16.02
CA MET A 1 -1.16 1.30 -16.30
C MET A 1 -1.94 1.78 -15.06
N TYR A 2 -1.84 1.14 -13.92
CA TYR A 2 -2.60 1.46 -12.69
C TYR A 2 -1.93 2.45 -11.71
N LYS A 3 -0.64 2.76 -11.87
CA LYS A 3 0.19 3.53 -10.93
C LYS A 3 -0.20 4.99 -10.63
N ARG A 4 -1.19 5.56 -11.34
CA ARG A 4 -1.66 6.95 -11.13
C ARG A 4 -3.11 7.05 -10.64
N GLN A 5 -3.78 5.93 -10.38
CA GLN A 5 -5.22 5.94 -10.14
C GLN A 5 -5.60 6.43 -8.75
N VAL A 6 -4.88 6.04 -7.69
CA VAL A 6 -5.18 6.50 -6.33
C VAL A 6 -5.18 8.02 -6.24
N SER A 7 -4.06 8.66 -6.58
CA SER A 7 -3.95 10.14 -6.49
C SER A 7 -4.92 10.89 -7.41
N LYS A 8 -5.38 10.26 -8.51
CA LYS A 8 -6.30 10.88 -9.47
C LYS A 8 -7.77 10.70 -9.10
N HIS A 9 -8.15 9.52 -8.62
CA HIS A 9 -9.55 9.13 -8.47
C HIS A 9 -10.03 9.11 -7.02
N LEU A 10 -9.18 8.73 -6.07
CA LEU A 10 -9.55 8.65 -4.65
C LEU A 10 -10.03 9.99 -4.07
N PRO A 11 -9.40 11.16 -4.36
CA PRO A 11 -9.92 12.44 -3.88
C PRO A 11 -11.36 12.72 -4.30
N ARG A 12 -11.69 12.42 -5.57
CA ARG A 12 -13.04 12.63 -6.10
C ARG A 12 -14.05 11.73 -5.42
N LEU A 13 -13.68 10.47 -5.17
CA LEU A 13 -14.54 9.51 -4.49
C LEU A 13 -14.79 9.93 -3.03
N ILE A 14 -13.73 10.33 -2.32
CA ILE A 14 -13.87 10.84 -0.93
C ILE A 14 -14.82 12.04 -0.87
N ARG A 15 -14.66 13.00 -1.78
CA ARG A 15 -15.52 14.19 -1.83
C ARG A 15 -16.98 13.84 -2.15
N ALA A 16 -17.21 12.88 -3.06
CA ALA A 16 -18.56 12.42 -3.38
C ALA A 16 -19.23 11.78 -2.16
N ILE A 17 -18.55 10.88 -1.46
CA ILE A 17 -19.06 10.25 -0.24
C ILE A 17 -19.36 11.28 0.86
N LYS A 18 -18.46 12.25 1.05
CA LYS A 18 -18.70 13.35 2.02
C LYS A 18 -19.91 14.21 1.66
N LYS A 19 -20.08 14.51 0.37
CA LYS A 19 -21.23 15.30 -0.13
C LYS A 19 -22.57 14.61 0.16
N GLU A 20 -22.59 13.29 0.05
CA GLU A 20 -23.79 12.49 0.35
C GLU A 20 -23.98 12.22 1.85
N GLY A 21 -23.08 12.70 2.72
CA GLY A 21 -23.16 12.52 4.17
C GLY A 21 -22.99 11.06 4.62
N LEU A 22 -22.36 10.21 3.79
CA LEU A 22 -22.24 8.79 4.08
C LEU A 22 -21.02 8.49 4.96
N ASN A 23 -21.22 7.57 5.92
CA ASN A 23 -20.15 7.02 6.74
C ASN A 23 -19.63 5.72 6.11
N VAL A 24 -18.38 5.71 5.70
CA VAL A 24 -17.73 4.56 5.08
C VAL A 24 -16.38 4.27 5.73
N ILE A 25 -15.98 3.00 5.71
CA ILE A 25 -14.62 2.58 6.07
C ILE A 25 -13.81 2.45 4.79
N TRP A 26 -12.70 3.16 4.73
CA TRP A 26 -11.76 3.12 3.60
C TRP A 26 -10.72 2.03 3.82
N SER A 27 -10.65 1.06 2.93
CA SER A 27 -9.58 0.07 2.90
C SER A 27 -8.92 0.08 1.54
N CYS A 28 -7.59 0.15 1.50
CA CYS A 28 -6.80 0.14 0.28
C CYS A 28 -6.18 -1.24 0.07
N ASP A 29 -6.21 -1.72 -1.17
CA ASP A 29 -5.45 -2.86 -1.64
C ASP A 29 -4.30 -2.37 -2.53
N PRO A 30 -3.08 -2.27 -2.02
CA PRO A 30 -1.93 -1.84 -2.80
C PRO A 30 -1.25 -3.00 -3.54
N CYS A 31 -1.75 -4.23 -3.41
CA CYS A 31 -1.14 -5.42 -3.96
C CYS A 31 -1.61 -5.72 -5.37
N HIS A 32 -2.91 -5.88 -5.59
CA HIS A 32 -3.46 -6.37 -6.86
C HIS A 32 -3.15 -5.44 -8.03
N GLY A 33 -3.30 -4.12 -7.87
CA GLY A 33 -3.01 -3.13 -8.91
C GLY A 33 -1.54 -2.99 -9.28
N ASN A 34 -0.63 -3.53 -8.48
CA ASN A 34 0.81 -3.51 -8.70
C ASN A 34 1.37 -4.85 -9.18
N THR A 35 0.52 -5.82 -9.50
CA THR A 35 0.95 -7.09 -10.10
C THR A 35 1.39 -6.88 -11.55
N ILE A 36 2.57 -7.37 -11.88
CA ILE A 36 3.16 -7.34 -13.23
C ILE A 36 3.64 -8.74 -13.63
N LYS A 37 3.88 -8.95 -14.91
CA LYS A 37 4.55 -10.14 -15.42
C LYS A 37 6.02 -9.80 -15.64
N ALA A 38 6.92 -10.51 -14.97
CA ALA A 38 8.36 -10.39 -15.14
C ALA A 38 8.81 -10.94 -16.49
N ALA A 39 10.00 -10.58 -16.96
CA ALA A 39 10.58 -11.13 -18.17
C ALA A 39 10.76 -12.66 -18.08
N THR A 40 10.95 -13.19 -16.88
CA THR A 40 11.03 -14.62 -16.57
C THR A 40 9.69 -15.37 -16.69
N GLY A 41 8.58 -14.66 -16.95
CA GLY A 41 7.24 -15.22 -17.06
C GLY A 41 6.45 -15.30 -15.76
N PHE A 42 7.09 -15.16 -14.60
CA PHE A 42 6.41 -15.15 -13.31
C PHE A 42 5.58 -13.87 -13.10
N LYS A 43 4.43 -13.99 -12.44
CA LYS A 43 3.77 -12.82 -11.83
C LYS A 43 4.63 -12.33 -10.67
N THR A 44 4.77 -11.03 -10.52
CA THR A 44 5.48 -10.43 -9.39
C THR A 44 4.91 -9.05 -9.05
N ARG A 45 5.31 -8.50 -7.93
CA ARG A 45 5.00 -7.13 -7.52
C ARG A 45 6.29 -6.40 -7.16
N PRO A 46 6.58 -5.24 -7.79
CA PRO A 46 7.66 -4.39 -7.30
C PRO A 46 7.30 -3.83 -5.93
N PHE A 47 8.00 -4.26 -4.90
CA PHE A 47 7.73 -3.85 -3.51
C PHE A 47 7.69 -2.33 -3.33
N ASN A 48 8.59 -1.60 -3.98
CA ASN A 48 8.58 -0.13 -3.97
C ASN A 48 7.29 0.47 -4.56
N SER A 49 6.61 -0.23 -5.48
CA SER A 49 5.32 0.23 -6.01
C SER A 49 4.21 0.08 -4.98
N VAL A 50 4.21 -1.02 -4.23
CA VAL A 50 3.31 -1.26 -3.10
C VAL A 50 3.51 -0.18 -2.02
N LEU A 51 4.75 0.06 -1.59
CA LEU A 51 5.08 1.11 -0.63
C LEU A 51 4.62 2.50 -1.08
N LYS A 52 4.84 2.82 -2.35
CA LYS A 52 4.44 4.12 -2.91
C LYS A 52 2.92 4.28 -2.91
N GLU A 53 2.17 3.23 -3.23
CA GLU A 53 0.71 3.29 -3.23
C GLU A 53 0.16 3.49 -1.82
N VAL A 54 0.70 2.77 -0.82
CA VAL A 54 0.35 2.97 0.59
C VAL A 54 0.57 4.42 1.01
N LYS A 55 1.75 4.99 0.75
CA LYS A 55 2.05 6.41 1.06
C LYS A 55 1.06 7.36 0.39
N ASN A 56 0.73 7.12 -0.88
CA ASN A 56 -0.21 7.96 -1.62
C ASN A 56 -1.63 7.92 -1.04
N VAL A 57 -2.07 6.75 -0.57
CA VAL A 57 -3.38 6.60 0.09
C VAL A 57 -3.44 7.43 1.37
N PHE A 58 -2.44 7.30 2.26
CA PHE A 58 -2.39 8.10 3.48
C PHE A 58 -2.35 9.60 3.19
N ALA A 59 -1.50 10.04 2.25
CA ALA A 59 -1.42 11.45 1.86
C ALA A 59 -2.73 11.98 1.27
N CYS A 60 -3.43 11.16 0.47
CA CYS A 60 -4.73 11.51 -0.10
C CYS A 60 -5.78 11.70 0.99
N HIS A 61 -5.90 10.75 1.92
CA HIS A 61 -6.84 10.85 3.03
C HIS A 61 -6.54 12.07 3.92
N GLN A 62 -5.27 12.35 4.18
CA GLN A 62 -4.85 13.53 4.93
C GLN A 62 -5.27 14.83 4.22
N SER A 63 -4.99 14.95 2.90
CA SER A 63 -5.32 16.15 2.13
C SER A 63 -6.82 16.38 1.99
N GLU A 64 -7.63 15.32 1.97
CA GLU A 64 -9.08 15.39 1.88
C GLU A 64 -9.78 15.46 3.25
N GLY A 65 -9.02 15.48 4.36
CA GLY A 65 -9.58 15.47 5.72
C GLY A 65 -10.46 14.25 5.98
N SER A 66 -10.08 13.07 5.48
CA SER A 66 -10.73 11.80 5.71
C SER A 66 -9.77 10.81 6.39
N TYR A 67 -10.24 9.64 6.78
CA TYR A 67 -9.46 8.67 7.53
C TYR A 67 -9.16 7.42 6.69
N ALA A 68 -7.89 7.04 6.58
CA ALA A 68 -7.48 5.77 5.99
C ALA A 68 -7.74 4.64 7.00
N GLY A 69 -8.82 3.90 6.81
CA GLY A 69 -9.32 2.92 7.79
C GLY A 69 -8.55 1.61 7.80
N GLY A 70 -7.86 1.26 6.72
CA GLY A 70 -7.10 0.02 6.67
C GLY A 70 -6.40 -0.26 5.34
N LEU A 71 -5.62 -1.34 5.36
CA LEU A 71 -4.95 -1.88 4.18
C LEU A 71 -5.24 -3.37 4.08
N HIS A 72 -5.48 -3.84 2.87
CA HIS A 72 -5.57 -5.25 2.52
C HIS A 72 -4.26 -5.68 1.87
N ILE A 73 -3.50 -6.58 2.51
CA ILE A 73 -2.16 -6.97 2.09
C ILE A 73 -2.09 -8.48 1.87
N GLU A 74 -1.57 -8.88 0.72
CA GLU A 74 -1.22 -10.26 0.44
C GLU A 74 0.22 -10.55 0.90
N MET A 75 0.36 -11.31 1.97
CA MET A 75 1.66 -11.64 2.56
C MET A 75 1.69 -13.08 3.12
N THR A 76 2.89 -13.55 3.37
CA THR A 76 3.15 -14.83 4.04
C THR A 76 4.32 -14.69 5.02
N GLY A 77 4.30 -15.48 6.09
CA GLY A 77 5.43 -15.57 7.02
C GLY A 77 6.64 -16.34 6.45
N GLN A 78 6.47 -16.99 5.29
CA GLN A 78 7.55 -17.76 4.66
C GLN A 78 8.53 -16.83 3.94
N ASN A 79 9.79 -17.30 3.80
CA ASN A 79 10.82 -16.56 3.07
C ASN A 79 10.73 -16.85 1.56
N VAL A 80 9.61 -16.48 0.95
CA VAL A 80 9.39 -16.59 -0.50
C VAL A 80 10.10 -15.47 -1.26
N THR A 81 10.31 -15.68 -2.57
CA THR A 81 10.90 -14.70 -3.49
C THR A 81 9.90 -14.28 -4.58
N GLU A 82 8.63 -14.09 -4.21
CA GLU A 82 7.53 -13.83 -5.16
C GLU A 82 7.39 -12.36 -5.55
N CYS A 83 7.81 -11.43 -4.67
CA CYS A 83 7.81 -9.98 -4.93
C CYS A 83 9.23 -9.45 -5.03
N ILE A 84 9.53 -8.67 -6.08
CA ILE A 84 10.85 -8.09 -6.31
C ILE A 84 11.09 -6.85 -5.44
N GLY A 85 12.35 -6.65 -5.01
CA GLY A 85 12.77 -5.51 -4.17
C GLY A 85 12.77 -5.82 -2.68
N GLY A 86 12.57 -4.78 -1.86
CA GLY A 86 12.71 -4.86 -0.40
C GLY A 86 14.18 -4.86 0.04
N ALA A 87 14.42 -4.92 1.36
CA ALA A 87 15.75 -4.94 1.96
C ALA A 87 16.63 -6.11 1.46
N GLN A 88 16.00 -7.23 1.09
CA GLN A 88 16.69 -8.39 0.50
C GLN A 88 17.08 -8.20 -0.97
N LYS A 89 16.66 -7.11 -1.62
CA LYS A 89 16.96 -6.76 -3.02
C LYS A 89 16.61 -7.89 -4.01
N ILE A 90 15.50 -8.60 -3.77
CA ILE A 90 15.04 -9.69 -4.65
C ILE A 90 14.92 -9.17 -6.07
N SER A 91 15.57 -9.82 -7.02
CA SER A 91 15.54 -9.51 -8.44
C SER A 91 14.58 -10.46 -9.20
N GLU A 92 14.31 -10.18 -10.49
CA GLU A 92 13.49 -11.07 -11.32
C GLU A 92 14.13 -12.46 -11.48
N LYS A 93 15.46 -12.57 -11.41
CA LYS A 93 16.20 -13.84 -11.50
C LYS A 93 15.98 -14.73 -10.27
N ASP A 94 15.69 -14.12 -9.12
CA ASP A 94 15.50 -14.83 -7.86
C ASP A 94 14.09 -15.42 -7.72
N LEU A 95 13.13 -14.99 -8.56
CA LEU A 95 11.72 -15.38 -8.45
C LEU A 95 11.54 -16.90 -8.45
N SER A 96 12.26 -17.63 -9.29
CA SER A 96 12.14 -19.09 -9.40
C SER A 96 12.66 -19.85 -8.18
N SER A 97 13.44 -19.23 -7.30
CA SER A 97 14.12 -19.95 -6.20
C SER A 97 13.14 -20.39 -5.11
N ARG A 98 12.15 -19.56 -4.76
CA ARG A 98 11.13 -19.84 -3.74
C ARG A 98 9.78 -19.21 -4.14
N TYR A 99 9.26 -19.60 -5.28
CA TYR A 99 7.95 -19.17 -5.77
C TYR A 99 6.91 -20.26 -5.46
N HIS A 100 6.14 -20.06 -4.41
CA HIS A 100 5.24 -21.07 -3.83
C HIS A 100 3.77 -20.81 -4.11
N THR A 101 3.40 -19.61 -4.50
CA THR A 101 2.00 -19.27 -4.74
C THR A 101 1.45 -19.98 -5.98
N HIS A 102 0.19 -20.41 -5.90
CA HIS A 102 -0.56 -20.95 -7.04
C HIS A 102 -1.43 -19.88 -7.74
N CYS A 103 -1.53 -18.68 -7.19
CA CYS A 103 -2.36 -17.59 -7.73
C CYS A 103 -1.57 -16.29 -7.89
N ASP A 104 -1.51 -15.48 -6.86
CA ASP A 104 -0.88 -14.17 -6.89
C ASP A 104 0.32 -14.07 -5.94
N PRO A 105 1.38 -13.34 -6.34
CA PRO A 105 2.61 -13.25 -5.56
C PRO A 105 2.39 -12.56 -4.21
N ARG A 106 3.01 -13.08 -3.16
CA ARG A 106 2.89 -12.58 -1.78
C ARG A 106 4.17 -11.91 -1.32
N LEU A 107 4.02 -10.88 -0.49
CA LEU A 107 5.14 -10.32 0.25
C LEU A 107 5.66 -11.37 1.24
N ASN A 108 6.97 -11.53 1.33
CA ASN A 108 7.58 -12.39 2.36
C ASN A 108 7.60 -11.70 3.73
N GLY A 109 8.01 -12.42 4.77
CA GLY A 109 8.03 -11.91 6.14
C GLY A 109 8.85 -10.63 6.31
N ASN A 110 10.00 -10.50 5.65
CA ASN A 110 10.84 -9.30 5.73
C ASN A 110 10.17 -8.10 5.04
N GLN A 111 9.61 -8.30 3.86
CA GLN A 111 8.87 -7.24 3.15
C GLN A 111 7.61 -6.83 3.92
N ALA A 112 6.90 -7.78 4.53
CA ALA A 112 5.73 -7.49 5.36
C ALA A 112 6.10 -6.65 6.58
N LEU A 113 7.22 -6.97 7.25
CA LEU A 113 7.73 -6.22 8.40
C LEU A 113 8.17 -4.80 7.99
N GLU A 114 8.91 -4.66 6.89
CA GLU A 114 9.31 -3.36 6.34
C GLU A 114 8.09 -2.48 6.03
N LEU A 115 7.04 -3.06 5.44
CA LEU A 115 5.78 -2.38 5.20
C LEU A 115 5.08 -1.95 6.49
N ALA A 116 5.07 -2.82 7.52
CA ALA A 116 4.45 -2.52 8.81
C ALA A 116 5.11 -1.32 9.50
N PHE A 117 6.43 -1.21 9.48
CA PHE A 117 7.15 -0.04 10.01
C PHE A 117 6.79 1.24 9.25
N LEU A 118 6.73 1.17 7.92
CA LEU A 118 6.31 2.31 7.09
C LEU A 118 4.89 2.77 7.45
N ILE A 119 3.94 1.85 7.59
CA ILE A 119 2.56 2.14 7.98
C ILE A 119 2.51 2.81 9.36
N SER A 120 3.26 2.27 10.33
CA SER A 120 3.37 2.85 11.67
C SER A 120 3.84 4.32 11.62
N ASP A 121 4.85 4.61 10.79
CA ASP A 121 5.36 5.97 10.64
C ASP A 121 4.33 6.91 9.98
N GLU A 122 3.60 6.45 8.97
CA GLU A 122 2.54 7.24 8.33
C GLU A 122 1.38 7.53 9.31
N ILE A 123 0.99 6.56 10.15
CA ILE A 123 -0.04 6.75 11.19
C ILE A 123 0.42 7.78 12.23
N LYS A 124 1.68 7.71 12.69
CA LYS A 124 2.24 8.68 13.66
C LYS A 124 2.25 10.11 13.11
N LYS A 125 2.66 10.29 11.85
CA LYS A 125 2.64 11.59 11.18
C LYS A 125 1.23 12.18 11.13
N ASN A 126 0.24 11.38 10.74
CA ASN A 126 -1.15 11.81 10.67
C ASN A 126 -1.73 12.16 12.05
N SER A 127 -1.39 11.41 13.09
CA SER A 127 -1.84 11.67 14.46
C SER A 127 -1.27 12.96 15.04
N SER A 128 -0.01 13.30 14.76
CA SER A 128 0.62 14.56 15.19
C SER A 128 0.03 15.78 14.47
N TYR A 129 -0.34 15.64 13.21
CA TYR A 129 -1.00 16.71 12.43
C TYR A 129 -2.39 17.06 12.99
N SER A 130 -3.18 16.06 13.36
CA SER A 130 -4.49 16.23 13.98
C SER A 130 -4.42 16.98 15.33
N LYS A 131 -3.42 16.67 16.16
CA LYS A 131 -3.21 17.36 17.45
C LYS A 131 -2.81 18.83 17.29
N ASN A 132 -2.00 19.16 16.29
CA ASN A 132 -1.58 20.53 16.02
C ASN A 132 -2.69 21.39 15.39
N ALA A 133 -3.52 20.81 14.52
CA ALA A 133 -4.67 21.48 13.93
C ALA A 133 -5.72 21.89 15.01
N ASN A 134 -5.99 21.00 15.97
CA ASN A 134 -6.90 21.27 17.07
C ASN A 134 -6.35 22.31 18.06
N ARG A 135 -5.02 22.44 18.24
CA ARG A 135 -4.39 23.47 19.05
C ARG A 135 -4.36 24.85 18.39
N ALA A 136 -4.40 24.93 17.07
CA ALA A 136 -4.43 26.19 16.33
C ALA A 136 -5.85 26.77 16.19
N ALA A 137 -6.88 25.96 16.47
CA ALA A 137 -8.31 26.32 16.37
C ALA A 137 -8.94 26.64 17.73
N SER A 138 -8.18 26.52 18.83
CA SER A 138 -8.55 26.89 20.18
C SER A 138 -7.82 28.19 20.60
#